data_d41c37c7077b20bad8758e4500916866
#
_entry.id   d41c37c7077b20bad8758e4500916866
#
_cell.length_a   1.000
_cell.length_b   1.000
_cell.length_c   1.000
_cell.angle_alpha   90.00
_cell.angle_beta   90.00
_cell.angle_gamma   90.00
#
_symmetry.space_group_name_H-M   'P 1'
#
loop_
_entity.id
_entity.type
_entity.pdbx_description
1 polymer ?
#
loop_
_entity_poly.entity_id
_entity_poly.type
_entity_poly.pdbx_seq_one_letter_code
_entity_poly.pdbx_strand_id
1 'polypeptide(L)'
;MRVLVAGATGQLGVDLVNLLRCRGVDVAAPDAQRLDLLRPQTVRDAVHHARPHWVINCAAYTQVDGAEQDRETAFAVNRDGARVLAEAAAAAQAWMLQVSTDFVFSGQSSAPYTEDDPTGPLGVYGQSKRDGELAVQQACASSIVVRTAWLYGVHGNNFVKTMLRLAAQRDELRVVSDQTGTPTWTRDLAGALWELMQEPQVGVFHFSDAGQASWYEFAAAIVEEARALGFPVQAQRVVPITTAEYPTPAQRPAYSVLSKAKIERLLAAPIPHWRDSLRAMLKELQQCPES
;
A
#
# COMPACT_ATOMS: atom_id res chain seq x y z
N MET A 1 -20.66 -12.98 -5.77
CA MET A 1 -19.81 -12.57 -4.60
C MET A 1 -20.03 -11.09 -4.37
N ARG A 2 -20.16 -10.65 -3.11
CA ARG A 2 -20.27 -9.23 -2.74
C ARG A 2 -19.08 -8.83 -1.88
N VAL A 3 -18.46 -7.69 -2.21
CA VAL A 3 -17.26 -7.19 -1.55
C VAL A 3 -17.50 -5.78 -1.02
N LEU A 4 -17.14 -5.51 0.22
CA LEU A 4 -17.07 -4.17 0.78
C LEU A 4 -15.61 -3.71 0.81
N VAL A 5 -15.32 -2.54 0.24
CA VAL A 5 -13.98 -1.94 0.21
C VAL A 5 -13.98 -0.68 1.07
N ALA A 6 -13.31 -0.73 2.22
CA ALA A 6 -13.02 0.45 3.01
C ALA A 6 -11.82 1.20 2.42
N GLY A 7 -11.87 2.53 2.36
CA GLY A 7 -10.85 3.33 1.67
C GLY A 7 -10.93 3.27 0.14
N ALA A 8 -12.13 3.05 -0.40
CA ALA A 8 -12.41 2.91 -1.83
C ALA A 8 -11.97 4.12 -2.70
N THR A 9 -11.80 5.29 -2.12
CA THR A 9 -11.37 6.52 -2.80
C THR A 9 -9.86 6.76 -2.76
N GLY A 10 -9.12 5.91 -2.03
CA GLY A 10 -7.65 5.95 -1.97
C GLY A 10 -6.99 5.31 -3.20
N GLN A 11 -5.65 5.47 -3.34
CA GLN A 11 -4.89 4.95 -4.49
C GLN A 11 -5.24 3.49 -4.83
N LEU A 12 -5.03 2.58 -3.87
CA LEU A 12 -5.31 1.16 -4.04
C LEU A 12 -6.82 0.90 -4.15
N GLY A 13 -7.62 1.62 -3.36
CA GLY A 13 -9.07 1.42 -3.32
C GLY A 13 -9.73 1.62 -4.67
N VAL A 14 -9.34 2.66 -5.41
CA VAL A 14 -9.88 2.94 -6.76
C VAL A 14 -9.51 1.82 -7.72
N ASP A 15 -8.25 1.41 -7.80
CA ASP A 15 -7.80 0.34 -8.69
C ASP A 15 -8.47 -1.00 -8.36
N LEU A 16 -8.60 -1.32 -7.07
CA LEU A 16 -9.26 -2.54 -6.62
C LEU A 16 -10.75 -2.54 -6.96
N VAL A 17 -11.46 -1.44 -6.70
CA VAL A 17 -12.89 -1.32 -7.02
C VAL A 17 -13.12 -1.46 -8.53
N ASN A 18 -12.28 -0.82 -9.35
CA ASN A 18 -12.36 -0.93 -10.80
C ASN A 18 -12.11 -2.36 -11.27
N LEU A 19 -11.08 -3.02 -10.77
CA LEU A 19 -10.78 -4.42 -11.09
C LEU A 19 -11.95 -5.34 -10.72
N LEU A 20 -12.45 -5.24 -9.50
CA LEU A 20 -13.53 -6.09 -9.01
C LEU A 20 -14.81 -5.91 -9.84
N ARG A 21 -15.17 -4.67 -10.20
CA ARG A 21 -16.31 -4.38 -11.08
C ARG A 21 -16.11 -4.94 -12.48
N CYS A 22 -14.92 -4.83 -13.06
CA CYS A 22 -14.59 -5.45 -14.35
C CYS A 22 -14.68 -6.98 -14.32
N ARG A 23 -14.50 -7.60 -13.15
CA ARG A 23 -14.67 -9.05 -12.92
C ARG A 23 -16.13 -9.45 -12.60
N GLY A 24 -17.09 -8.52 -12.68
CA GLY A 24 -18.52 -8.79 -12.41
C GLY A 24 -18.84 -8.97 -10.92
N VAL A 25 -18.00 -8.47 -10.03
CA VAL A 25 -18.22 -8.54 -8.58
C VAL A 25 -19.16 -7.40 -8.16
N ASP A 26 -20.11 -7.68 -7.26
CA ASP A 26 -20.96 -6.69 -6.60
C ASP A 26 -20.12 -5.97 -5.52
N VAL A 27 -19.78 -4.69 -5.75
CA VAL A 27 -18.86 -3.92 -4.91
C VAL A 27 -19.57 -2.79 -4.18
N ALA A 28 -19.61 -2.87 -2.86
CA ALA A 28 -19.93 -1.76 -1.97
C ALA A 28 -18.65 -0.96 -1.70
N ALA A 29 -18.61 0.28 -2.15
CA ALA A 29 -17.46 1.19 -2.07
C ALA A 29 -17.86 2.51 -1.38
N PRO A 30 -18.15 2.48 -0.06
CA PRO A 30 -18.54 3.69 0.66
C PRO A 30 -17.36 4.67 0.74
N ASP A 31 -17.67 5.96 0.66
CA ASP A 31 -16.73 7.03 0.95
C ASP A 31 -16.43 7.15 2.46
N ALA A 32 -15.49 8.03 2.82
CA ALA A 32 -15.07 8.22 4.21
C ALA A 32 -16.20 8.83 5.10
N GLN A 33 -17.26 9.41 4.54
CA GLN A 33 -18.39 9.90 5.33
C GLN A 33 -19.30 8.75 5.76
N ARG A 34 -19.45 7.75 4.91
CA ARG A 34 -20.30 6.56 5.12
C ARG A 34 -19.60 5.43 5.84
N LEU A 35 -18.27 5.33 5.72
CA LEU A 35 -17.42 4.39 6.44
C LEU A 35 -16.20 5.12 6.96
N ASP A 36 -16.27 5.61 8.18
CA ASP A 36 -15.19 6.31 8.89
C ASP A 36 -14.64 5.39 9.98
N LEU A 37 -13.37 5.00 9.85
CA LEU A 37 -12.71 4.12 10.83
C LEU A 37 -12.60 4.75 12.23
N LEU A 38 -12.71 6.06 12.36
CA LEU A 38 -12.78 6.78 13.64
C LEU A 38 -14.18 6.73 14.27
N ARG A 39 -15.19 6.27 13.53
CA ARG A 39 -16.58 6.20 13.97
C ARG A 39 -17.10 4.77 13.93
N PRO A 40 -16.95 3.98 15.01
CA PRO A 40 -17.31 2.56 15.03
C PRO A 40 -18.70 2.23 14.52
N GLN A 41 -19.67 3.12 14.74
CA GLN A 41 -21.05 2.88 14.29
C GLN A 41 -21.16 2.91 12.77
N THR A 42 -20.50 3.86 12.08
CA THR A 42 -20.53 3.91 10.60
C THR A 42 -19.91 2.65 9.98
N VAL A 43 -18.88 2.09 10.61
CA VAL A 43 -18.25 0.84 10.17
C VAL A 43 -19.23 -0.33 10.28
N ARG A 44 -19.88 -0.50 11.45
CA ARG A 44 -20.87 -1.57 11.67
C ARG A 44 -22.06 -1.44 10.72
N ASP A 45 -22.58 -0.21 10.55
CA ASP A 45 -23.71 0.06 9.65
C ASP A 45 -23.36 -0.26 8.20
N ALA A 46 -22.17 0.14 7.73
CA ALA A 46 -21.72 -0.14 6.37
C ALA A 46 -21.63 -1.65 6.09
N VAL A 47 -21.04 -2.43 7.01
CA VAL A 47 -20.93 -3.89 6.86
C VAL A 47 -22.32 -4.54 6.94
N HIS A 48 -23.16 -4.12 7.89
CA HIS A 48 -24.51 -4.63 8.05
C HIS A 48 -25.38 -4.43 6.80
N HIS A 49 -25.33 -3.22 6.22
CA HIS A 49 -26.10 -2.91 5.00
C HIS A 49 -25.55 -3.63 3.76
N ALA A 50 -24.23 -3.73 3.64
CA ALA A 50 -23.60 -4.38 2.48
C ALA A 50 -23.79 -5.91 2.50
N ARG A 51 -23.87 -6.54 3.68
CA ARG A 51 -23.88 -8.02 3.83
C ARG A 51 -22.81 -8.68 2.95
N PRO A 52 -21.54 -8.31 3.10
CA PRO A 52 -20.50 -8.74 2.18
C PRO A 52 -20.05 -10.18 2.46
N HIS A 53 -19.48 -10.84 1.44
CA HIS A 53 -18.70 -12.07 1.61
C HIS A 53 -17.24 -11.75 1.94
N TRP A 54 -16.78 -10.55 1.51
CA TRP A 54 -15.44 -10.03 1.76
C TRP A 54 -15.48 -8.58 2.22
N VAL A 55 -14.70 -8.28 3.23
CA VAL A 55 -14.38 -6.92 3.66
C VAL A 55 -12.90 -6.68 3.38
N ILE A 56 -12.58 -5.69 2.56
CA ILE A 56 -11.18 -5.33 2.24
C ILE A 56 -10.89 -3.96 2.82
N ASN A 57 -9.88 -3.87 3.68
CA ASN A 57 -9.46 -2.62 4.28
C ASN A 57 -8.23 -2.05 3.55
N CYS A 58 -8.48 -1.10 2.65
CA CYS A 58 -7.47 -0.25 2.01
C CYS A 58 -7.31 1.10 2.74
N ALA A 59 -8.16 1.40 3.75
CA ALA A 59 -8.08 2.64 4.51
C ALA A 59 -6.99 2.56 5.58
N ALA A 60 -6.22 3.63 5.71
CA ALA A 60 -5.20 3.78 6.75
C ALA A 60 -4.82 5.25 6.95
N TYR A 61 -4.31 5.56 8.12
CA TYR A 61 -3.50 6.75 8.34
C TYR A 61 -2.11 6.50 7.77
N THR A 62 -1.76 7.15 6.66
CA THR A 62 -0.55 6.87 5.87
C THR A 62 0.51 7.97 5.94
N GLN A 63 0.27 9.05 6.69
CA GLN A 63 1.23 10.13 6.86
C GLN A 63 2.32 9.70 7.84
N VAL A 64 3.38 9.07 7.34
CA VAL A 64 4.46 8.46 8.13
C VAL A 64 5.07 9.46 9.10
N ASP A 65 5.47 10.64 8.61
CA ASP A 65 6.05 11.71 9.45
C ASP A 65 5.01 12.37 10.35
N GLY A 66 3.76 12.51 9.87
CA GLY A 66 2.65 13.03 10.66
C GLY A 66 2.27 12.14 11.84
N ALA A 67 2.45 10.82 11.71
CA ALA A 67 2.15 9.87 12.77
C ALA A 67 3.01 10.09 14.04
N GLU A 68 4.24 10.57 13.89
CA GLU A 68 5.10 10.90 15.04
C GLU A 68 4.53 12.04 15.90
N GLN A 69 3.77 12.94 15.28
CA GLN A 69 3.13 14.08 15.95
C GLN A 69 1.65 13.80 16.33
N ASP A 70 0.99 12.88 15.62
CA ASP A 70 -0.42 12.53 15.81
C ASP A 70 -0.58 11.02 16.03
N ARG A 71 0.11 10.54 17.08
CA ARG A 71 0.10 9.14 17.49
C ARG A 71 -1.30 8.61 17.77
N GLU A 72 -2.13 9.43 18.43
CA GLU A 72 -3.48 9.06 18.82
C GLU A 72 -4.34 8.72 17.59
N THR A 73 -4.40 9.60 16.61
CA THR A 73 -5.14 9.36 15.37
C THR A 73 -4.56 8.18 14.56
N ALA A 74 -3.22 8.05 14.50
CA ALA A 74 -2.59 6.92 13.82
C ALA A 74 -3.03 5.57 14.40
N PHE A 75 -3.05 5.41 15.72
CA PHE A 75 -3.54 4.19 16.37
C PHE A 75 -5.05 4.02 16.28
N ALA A 76 -5.83 5.12 16.44
CA ALA A 76 -7.27 5.06 16.33
C ALA A 76 -7.73 4.56 14.94
N VAL A 77 -7.06 4.99 13.86
CA VAL A 77 -7.37 4.52 12.50
C VAL A 77 -6.77 3.14 12.22
N ASN A 78 -5.45 2.97 12.42
CA ASN A 78 -4.72 1.81 11.93
C ASN A 78 -4.91 0.56 12.80
N ARG A 79 -5.16 0.72 14.10
CA ARG A 79 -5.40 -0.38 15.05
C ARG A 79 -6.88 -0.51 15.38
N ASP A 80 -7.47 0.52 16.00
CA ASP A 80 -8.81 0.42 16.60
C ASP A 80 -9.89 0.37 15.52
N GLY A 81 -9.80 1.20 14.48
CA GLY A 81 -10.70 1.18 13.32
C GLY A 81 -10.61 -0.13 12.54
N ALA A 82 -9.39 -0.64 12.33
CA ALA A 82 -9.18 -1.93 11.67
C ALA A 82 -9.77 -3.08 12.50
N ARG A 83 -9.63 -3.05 13.85
CA ARG A 83 -10.25 -4.01 14.76
C ARG A 83 -11.78 -4.00 14.64
N VAL A 84 -12.40 -2.82 14.70
CA VAL A 84 -13.87 -2.70 14.59
C VAL A 84 -14.36 -3.21 13.25
N LEU A 85 -13.63 -2.94 12.16
CA LEU A 85 -13.98 -3.46 10.84
C LEU A 85 -13.89 -4.99 10.78
N ALA A 86 -12.85 -5.58 11.40
CA ALA A 86 -12.69 -7.03 11.52
C ALA A 86 -13.76 -7.69 12.39
N GLU A 87 -14.14 -7.06 13.52
CA GLU A 87 -15.27 -7.50 14.36
C GLU A 87 -16.59 -7.52 13.56
N ALA A 88 -16.84 -6.47 12.78
CA ALA A 88 -18.03 -6.39 11.94
C ALA A 88 -18.01 -7.42 10.80
N ALA A 89 -16.86 -7.68 10.18
CA ALA A 89 -16.68 -8.73 9.19
C ALA A 89 -16.96 -10.11 9.78
N ALA A 90 -16.40 -10.42 10.96
CA ALA A 90 -16.62 -11.68 11.66
C ALA A 90 -18.11 -11.89 12.02
N ALA A 91 -18.79 -10.85 12.52
CA ALA A 91 -20.22 -10.88 12.82
C ALA A 91 -21.09 -11.12 11.56
N ALA A 92 -20.64 -10.66 10.39
CA ALA A 92 -21.27 -10.89 9.09
C ALA A 92 -20.87 -12.24 8.45
N GLN A 93 -20.01 -13.03 9.09
CA GLN A 93 -19.39 -14.26 8.56
C GLN A 93 -18.63 -14.02 7.23
N ALA A 94 -18.07 -12.82 7.07
CA ALA A 94 -17.28 -12.42 5.91
C ALA A 94 -15.79 -12.68 6.15
N TRP A 95 -15.05 -12.91 5.07
CA TRP A 95 -13.59 -12.84 5.07
C TRP A 95 -13.13 -11.39 5.25
N MET A 96 -12.03 -11.21 5.98
CA MET A 96 -11.37 -9.91 6.15
C MET A 96 -10.01 -9.92 5.46
N LEU A 97 -9.75 -8.93 4.59
CA LEU A 97 -8.44 -8.68 4.03
C LEU A 97 -7.94 -7.32 4.51
N GLN A 98 -6.80 -7.32 5.20
CA GLN A 98 -6.16 -6.13 5.76
C GLN A 98 -4.90 -5.78 4.99
N VAL A 99 -4.83 -4.60 4.38
CA VAL A 99 -3.59 -4.10 3.79
C VAL A 99 -2.69 -3.51 4.88
N SER A 100 -1.44 -3.98 4.92
CA SER A 100 -0.40 -3.55 5.85
C SER A 100 0.84 -3.04 5.11
N THR A 101 1.98 -2.94 5.78
CA THR A 101 3.17 -2.23 5.32
C THR A 101 4.46 -2.95 5.68
N ASP A 102 5.50 -2.72 4.90
CA ASP A 102 6.89 -3.08 5.18
C ASP A 102 7.48 -2.35 6.41
N PHE A 103 6.91 -1.20 6.81
CA PHE A 103 7.32 -0.45 8.00
C PHE A 103 7.08 -1.20 9.33
N VAL A 104 6.50 -2.37 9.31
CA VAL A 104 6.42 -3.27 10.48
C VAL A 104 7.77 -3.89 10.82
N PHE A 105 8.76 -3.82 9.93
CA PHE A 105 10.10 -4.37 10.13
C PHE A 105 11.11 -3.34 10.59
N SER A 106 12.19 -3.82 11.24
CA SER A 106 13.27 -2.96 11.80
C SER A 106 14.23 -2.38 10.76
N GLY A 107 14.24 -2.92 9.56
CA GLY A 107 15.18 -2.50 8.51
C GLY A 107 16.62 -3.00 8.68
N GLN A 108 16.89 -3.94 9.60
CA GLN A 108 18.24 -4.45 9.91
C GLN A 108 18.57 -5.76 9.19
N SER A 109 17.67 -6.30 8.38
CA SER A 109 17.94 -7.51 7.62
C SER A 109 18.90 -7.24 6.45
N SER A 110 19.67 -8.25 6.08
CA SER A 110 20.49 -8.29 4.86
C SER A 110 19.88 -9.16 3.74
N ALA A 111 18.69 -9.71 3.98
CA ALA A 111 17.93 -10.52 3.04
C ALA A 111 16.44 -10.09 3.06
N PRO A 112 15.66 -10.39 2.00
CA PRO A 112 14.24 -10.09 1.98
C PRO A 112 13.51 -10.68 3.17
N TYR A 113 12.69 -9.83 3.85
CA TYR A 113 11.89 -10.26 4.98
C TYR A 113 10.81 -11.26 4.57
N THR A 114 10.74 -12.37 5.30
CA THR A 114 9.66 -13.35 5.19
C THR A 114 8.50 -13.00 6.12
N GLU A 115 7.35 -13.63 5.93
CA GLU A 115 6.18 -13.43 6.77
C GLU A 115 6.39 -13.88 8.22
N ASP A 116 7.34 -14.79 8.46
CA ASP A 116 7.68 -15.37 9.76
C ASP A 116 8.78 -14.58 10.49
N ASP A 117 9.43 -13.61 9.81
CA ASP A 117 10.45 -12.78 10.45
C ASP A 117 9.86 -11.90 11.55
N PRO A 118 10.61 -11.68 12.64
CA PRO A 118 10.15 -10.85 13.74
C PRO A 118 9.95 -9.40 13.28
N THR A 119 8.81 -8.84 13.62
CA THR A 119 8.52 -7.43 13.41
C THR A 119 9.23 -6.56 14.46
N GLY A 120 9.63 -5.35 14.07
CA GLY A 120 10.32 -4.39 14.94
C GLY A 120 10.18 -2.99 14.38
N PRO A 121 8.97 -2.40 14.33
CA PRO A 121 8.72 -1.09 13.72
C PRO A 121 9.53 0.01 14.40
N LEU A 122 10.11 0.92 13.61
CA LEU A 122 10.97 1.99 14.09
C LEU A 122 10.20 3.24 14.51
N GLY A 123 9.00 3.45 13.98
CA GLY A 123 8.19 4.65 14.21
C GLY A 123 6.73 4.33 14.48
N VAL A 124 5.98 5.37 14.81
CA VAL A 124 4.56 5.30 15.20
C VAL A 124 3.69 4.70 14.11
N TYR A 125 3.91 5.09 12.83
CA TYR A 125 3.18 4.53 11.71
C TYR A 125 3.32 3.01 11.64
N GLY A 126 4.55 2.51 11.59
CA GLY A 126 4.83 1.07 11.53
C GLY A 126 4.23 0.33 12.72
N GLN A 127 4.36 0.87 13.94
CA GLN A 127 3.79 0.29 15.14
C GLN A 127 2.25 0.23 15.09
N SER A 128 1.60 1.33 14.70
CA SER A 128 0.13 1.36 14.59
C SER A 128 -0.41 0.35 13.58
N LYS A 129 0.28 0.17 12.44
CA LYS A 129 -0.05 -0.84 11.43
C LYS A 129 0.17 -2.26 11.96
N ARG A 130 1.30 -2.50 12.64
CA ARG A 130 1.61 -3.81 13.26
C ARG A 130 0.56 -4.21 14.31
N ASP A 131 0.19 -3.28 15.18
CA ASP A 131 -0.85 -3.51 16.18
C ASP A 131 -2.22 -3.73 15.51
N GLY A 132 -2.47 -3.08 14.37
CA GLY A 132 -3.65 -3.32 13.55
C GLY A 132 -3.70 -4.72 12.95
N GLU A 133 -2.56 -5.26 12.46
CA GLU A 133 -2.48 -6.66 12.00
C GLU A 133 -2.94 -7.63 13.10
N LEU A 134 -2.37 -7.48 14.31
CA LEU A 134 -2.72 -8.31 15.46
C LEU A 134 -4.19 -8.19 15.84
N ALA A 135 -4.70 -6.95 15.89
CA ALA A 135 -6.09 -6.69 16.24
C ALA A 135 -7.07 -7.32 15.25
N VAL A 136 -6.77 -7.27 13.96
CA VAL A 136 -7.58 -7.91 12.90
C VAL A 136 -7.55 -9.44 13.04
N GLN A 137 -6.39 -10.05 13.22
CA GLN A 137 -6.25 -11.49 13.36
C GLN A 137 -6.96 -12.03 14.61
N GLN A 138 -6.95 -11.26 15.71
CA GLN A 138 -7.66 -11.61 16.93
C GLN A 138 -9.19 -11.48 16.79
N ALA A 139 -9.65 -10.47 16.05
CA ALA A 139 -11.08 -10.17 15.90
C ALA A 139 -11.78 -11.03 14.84
N CYS A 140 -11.06 -11.47 13.79
CA CYS A 140 -11.62 -12.22 12.67
C CYS A 140 -10.74 -13.43 12.31
N ALA A 141 -11.18 -14.63 12.64
CA ALA A 141 -10.45 -15.86 12.36
C ALA A 141 -10.26 -16.10 10.84
N SER A 142 -11.22 -15.64 10.01
CA SER A 142 -11.13 -15.69 8.55
C SER A 142 -10.47 -14.41 8.02
N SER A 143 -9.21 -14.13 8.42
CA SER A 143 -8.51 -12.93 8.03
C SER A 143 -7.20 -13.20 7.26
N ILE A 144 -6.94 -12.34 6.30
CA ILE A 144 -5.70 -12.28 5.52
C ILE A 144 -5.09 -10.90 5.75
N VAL A 145 -3.82 -10.85 6.09
CA VAL A 145 -3.02 -9.63 6.15
C VAL A 145 -2.06 -9.61 4.96
N VAL A 146 -2.06 -8.54 4.18
CA VAL A 146 -1.11 -8.36 3.07
C VAL A 146 -0.23 -7.17 3.36
N ARG A 147 1.06 -7.42 3.65
CA ARG A 147 2.08 -6.39 3.76
C ARG A 147 2.58 -6.01 2.38
N THR A 148 2.67 -4.73 2.11
CA THR A 148 3.17 -4.18 0.85
C THR A 148 4.14 -3.04 1.11
N ALA A 149 4.80 -2.53 0.05
CA ALA A 149 5.82 -1.49 0.17
C ALA A 149 5.68 -0.46 -0.95
N TRP A 150 6.00 0.80 -0.67
CA TRP A 150 6.24 1.88 -1.64
C TRP A 150 5.15 1.99 -2.72
N LEU A 151 3.88 2.00 -2.30
CA LEU A 151 2.73 2.05 -3.20
C LEU A 151 2.71 3.33 -4.04
N TYR A 152 2.51 3.16 -5.34
CA TYR A 152 2.26 4.23 -6.27
C TYR A 152 1.18 3.81 -7.28
N GLY A 153 0.51 4.79 -7.89
CA GLY A 153 -0.52 4.57 -8.88
C GLY A 153 -0.94 5.87 -9.57
N VAL A 154 -1.87 5.76 -10.50
CA VAL A 154 -2.43 6.91 -11.22
C VAL A 154 -3.23 7.81 -10.27
N HIS A 155 -3.92 7.20 -9.31
CA HIS A 155 -4.79 7.90 -8.36
C HIS A 155 -4.04 8.36 -7.10
N GLY A 156 -4.53 9.45 -6.49
CA GLY A 156 -4.00 10.01 -5.24
C GLY A 156 -2.60 10.60 -5.38
N ASN A 157 -1.97 10.91 -4.23
CA ASN A 157 -0.62 11.44 -4.15
C ASN A 157 0.38 10.34 -3.84
N ASN A 158 1.52 10.31 -4.53
CA ASN A 158 2.57 9.32 -4.32
C ASN A 158 3.95 9.85 -4.74
N PHE A 159 4.97 9.04 -4.52
CA PHE A 159 6.35 9.40 -4.84
C PHE A 159 6.57 9.65 -6.33
N VAL A 160 5.97 8.82 -7.22
CA VAL A 160 6.12 8.98 -8.68
C VAL A 160 5.61 10.34 -9.13
N LYS A 161 4.37 10.70 -8.76
CA LYS A 161 3.77 12.01 -9.12
C LYS A 161 4.56 13.17 -8.51
N THR A 162 5.10 13.01 -7.31
CA THR A 162 5.96 14.01 -6.68
C THR A 162 7.26 14.20 -7.49
N MET A 163 7.92 13.11 -7.89
CA MET A 163 9.14 13.20 -8.72
C MET A 163 8.86 13.80 -10.08
N LEU A 164 7.76 13.45 -10.75
CA LEU A 164 7.36 14.06 -12.03
C LEU A 164 7.20 15.58 -11.89
N ARG A 165 6.45 16.01 -10.87
CA ARG A 165 6.25 17.45 -10.61
C ARG A 165 7.56 18.19 -10.33
N LEU A 166 8.43 17.61 -9.50
CA LEU A 166 9.73 18.21 -9.19
C LEU A 166 10.68 18.20 -10.39
N ALA A 167 10.69 17.12 -11.19
CA ALA A 167 11.50 17.01 -12.39
C ALA A 167 11.10 18.01 -13.47
N ALA A 168 9.84 18.43 -13.52
CA ALA A 168 9.37 19.48 -14.42
C ALA A 168 9.75 20.91 -13.99
N GLN A 169 10.21 21.09 -12.74
CA GLN A 169 10.41 22.42 -12.13
C GLN A 169 11.86 22.69 -11.69
N ARG A 170 12.71 21.67 -11.62
CA ARG A 170 14.07 21.77 -11.05
C ARG A 170 15.08 21.15 -11.98
N ASP A 171 16.29 21.71 -12.01
CA ASP A 171 17.41 21.17 -12.78
C ASP A 171 18.05 19.95 -12.13
N GLU A 172 17.90 19.81 -10.80
CA GLU A 172 18.47 18.74 -10.00
C GLU A 172 17.48 18.24 -8.97
N LEU A 173 17.42 16.89 -8.79
CA LEU A 173 16.70 16.23 -7.71
C LEU A 173 17.71 15.53 -6.80
N ARG A 174 17.61 15.75 -5.49
CA ARG A 174 18.43 15.08 -4.46
C ARG A 174 17.56 14.03 -3.77
N VAL A 175 17.95 12.75 -3.84
CA VAL A 175 17.13 11.63 -3.37
C VAL A 175 17.97 10.63 -2.58
N VAL A 176 17.41 10.16 -1.47
CA VAL A 176 18.05 9.19 -0.55
C VAL A 176 18.40 7.89 -1.27
N SER A 177 19.64 7.41 -1.09
CA SER A 177 20.17 6.22 -1.77
C SER A 177 20.53 5.07 -0.82
N ASP A 178 20.49 5.30 0.50
CA ASP A 178 20.83 4.33 1.55
C ASP A 178 19.59 3.68 2.22
N GLN A 179 18.42 3.78 1.58
CA GLN A 179 17.21 3.06 1.94
C GLN A 179 16.78 2.20 0.74
N THR A 180 16.65 0.89 0.96
CA THR A 180 16.31 -0.09 -0.08
C THR A 180 14.97 -0.76 0.23
N GLY A 181 14.10 -0.80 -0.76
CA GLY A 181 12.78 -1.41 -0.71
C GLY A 181 12.33 -1.88 -2.09
N THR A 182 11.03 -2.04 -2.28
CA THR A 182 10.48 -2.38 -3.60
C THR A 182 9.28 -1.49 -3.92
N PRO A 183 9.33 -0.71 -5.02
CA PRO A 183 8.15 0.00 -5.53
C PRO A 183 7.05 -1.00 -5.89
N THR A 184 5.79 -0.64 -5.65
CA THR A 184 4.63 -1.49 -5.93
C THR A 184 3.53 -0.68 -6.62
N TRP A 185 3.14 -1.07 -7.82
CA TRP A 185 2.01 -0.46 -8.49
C TRP A 185 0.70 -0.96 -7.87
N THR A 186 -0.21 -0.04 -7.55
CA THR A 186 -1.52 -0.34 -6.94
C THR A 186 -2.36 -1.31 -7.77
N ARG A 187 -2.23 -1.29 -9.10
CA ARG A 187 -2.93 -2.21 -10.00
C ARG A 187 -2.42 -3.65 -9.85
N ASP A 188 -1.11 -3.83 -9.72
CA ASP A 188 -0.50 -5.16 -9.53
C ASP A 188 -0.88 -5.72 -8.17
N LEU A 189 -0.84 -4.90 -7.11
CA LEU A 189 -1.35 -5.28 -5.80
C LEU A 189 -2.85 -5.64 -5.85
N ALA A 190 -3.68 -4.84 -6.53
CA ALA A 190 -5.12 -5.14 -6.67
C ALA A 190 -5.35 -6.51 -7.34
N GLY A 191 -4.53 -6.84 -8.35
CA GLY A 191 -4.52 -8.16 -8.99
C GLY A 191 -4.19 -9.28 -8.00
N ALA A 192 -3.13 -9.12 -7.20
CA ALA A 192 -2.74 -10.10 -6.19
C ALA A 192 -3.81 -10.29 -5.11
N LEU A 193 -4.46 -9.19 -4.65
CA LEU A 193 -5.56 -9.27 -3.70
C LEU A 193 -6.76 -10.06 -4.30
N TRP A 194 -7.05 -9.87 -5.59
CA TRP A 194 -8.08 -10.64 -6.28
C TRP A 194 -7.76 -12.14 -6.30
N GLU A 195 -6.52 -12.52 -6.63
CA GLU A 195 -6.10 -13.93 -6.63
C GLU A 195 -6.23 -14.57 -5.24
N LEU A 196 -5.80 -13.87 -4.18
CA LEU A 196 -5.97 -14.32 -2.79
C LEU A 196 -7.44 -14.53 -2.39
N MET A 197 -8.38 -13.82 -3.00
CA MET A 197 -9.80 -13.98 -2.74
C MET A 197 -10.39 -15.23 -3.40
N GLN A 198 -9.73 -15.80 -4.43
CA GLN A 198 -10.24 -16.98 -5.13
C GLN A 198 -9.95 -18.27 -4.36
N GLU A 199 -8.78 -18.35 -3.71
CA GLU A 199 -8.36 -19.47 -2.85
C GLU A 199 -7.88 -18.93 -1.50
N PRO A 200 -8.80 -18.50 -0.62
CA PRO A 200 -8.44 -17.77 0.59
C PRO A 200 -7.71 -18.67 1.60
N GLN A 201 -6.57 -18.18 2.06
CA GLN A 201 -5.76 -18.81 3.10
C GLN A 201 -5.51 -17.78 4.22
N VAL A 202 -5.88 -18.15 5.44
CA VAL A 202 -5.66 -17.32 6.63
C VAL A 202 -4.18 -17.09 6.86
N GLY A 203 -3.82 -15.88 7.28
CA GLY A 203 -2.46 -15.54 7.71
C GLY A 203 -1.90 -14.29 7.08
N VAL A 204 -0.59 -14.13 7.18
CA VAL A 204 0.15 -13.00 6.63
C VAL A 204 0.76 -13.38 5.28
N PHE A 205 0.70 -12.47 4.33
CA PHE A 205 1.32 -12.56 3.02
C PHE A 205 2.06 -11.28 2.72
N HIS A 206 3.12 -11.38 1.92
CA HIS A 206 3.84 -10.24 1.39
C HIS A 206 3.57 -10.08 -0.10
N PHE A 207 3.32 -8.85 -0.54
CA PHE A 207 3.27 -8.52 -1.96
C PHE A 207 3.95 -7.18 -2.23
N SER A 208 4.87 -7.20 -3.17
CA SER A 208 5.42 -6.03 -3.88
C SER A 208 5.77 -6.48 -5.29
N ASP A 209 6.02 -5.55 -6.20
CA ASP A 209 6.54 -5.90 -7.51
C ASP A 209 7.89 -6.62 -7.39
N ALA A 210 8.37 -7.27 -8.44
CA ALA A 210 9.65 -7.96 -8.44
C ALA A 210 10.83 -6.96 -8.53
N GLY A 211 11.99 -7.39 -8.03
CA GLY A 211 13.20 -6.58 -7.92
C GLY A 211 13.27 -5.79 -6.61
N GLN A 212 14.24 -4.90 -6.53
CA GLN A 212 14.45 -3.96 -5.44
C GLN A 212 15.07 -2.68 -5.98
N ALA A 213 14.96 -1.58 -5.23
CA ALA A 213 15.55 -0.30 -5.57
C ALA A 213 15.79 0.54 -4.31
N SER A 214 16.75 1.46 -4.36
CA SER A 214 16.76 2.62 -3.47
C SER A 214 15.76 3.68 -3.95
N TRP A 215 15.41 4.63 -3.09
CA TRP A 215 14.61 5.79 -3.52
C TRP A 215 15.28 6.57 -4.65
N TYR A 216 16.63 6.66 -4.59
CA TYR A 216 17.41 7.28 -5.66
C TYR A 216 17.26 6.55 -7.00
N GLU A 217 17.42 5.22 -7.02
CA GLU A 217 17.26 4.43 -8.26
C GLU A 217 15.84 4.50 -8.78
N PHE A 218 14.85 4.47 -7.89
CA PHE A 218 13.45 4.65 -8.29
C PHE A 218 13.20 6.03 -8.88
N ALA A 219 13.70 7.11 -8.26
CA ALA A 219 13.59 8.47 -8.80
C ALA A 219 14.30 8.64 -10.14
N ALA A 220 15.51 8.07 -10.29
CA ALA A 220 16.25 8.09 -11.56
C ALA A 220 15.46 7.40 -12.68
N ALA A 221 14.88 6.22 -12.39
CA ALA A 221 14.03 5.50 -13.34
C ALA A 221 12.75 6.28 -13.69
N ILE A 222 12.11 6.95 -12.72
CA ILE A 222 10.95 7.81 -12.99
C ILE A 222 11.29 8.91 -13.97
N VAL A 223 12.42 9.61 -13.77
CA VAL A 223 12.86 10.70 -14.64
C VAL A 223 13.22 10.18 -16.04
N GLU A 224 13.91 9.05 -16.13
CA GLU A 224 14.28 8.40 -17.39
C GLU A 224 13.04 7.97 -18.21
N GLU A 225 12.13 7.20 -17.59
CA GLU A 225 10.92 6.71 -18.26
C GLU A 225 9.96 7.85 -18.63
N ALA A 226 9.84 8.86 -17.75
CA ALA A 226 9.03 10.04 -18.04
C ALA A 226 9.57 10.81 -19.26
N ARG A 227 10.88 11.01 -19.35
CA ARG A 227 11.52 11.66 -20.50
C ARG A 227 11.30 10.86 -21.78
N ALA A 228 11.47 9.53 -21.73
CA ALA A 228 11.24 8.66 -22.88
C ALA A 228 9.79 8.67 -23.37
N LEU A 229 8.84 8.89 -22.46
CA LEU A 229 7.41 8.99 -22.76
C LEU A 229 6.96 10.43 -23.12
N GLY A 230 7.85 11.44 -23.07
CA GLY A 230 7.54 12.82 -23.45
C GLY A 230 6.86 13.64 -22.36
N PHE A 231 6.95 13.24 -21.10
CA PHE A 231 6.55 14.11 -19.99
C PHE A 231 7.47 15.35 -19.91
N PRO A 232 7.00 16.48 -19.37
CA PRO A 232 7.84 17.65 -19.15
C PRO A 232 8.89 17.32 -18.08
N VAL A 233 10.17 17.25 -18.51
CA VAL A 233 11.31 16.95 -17.63
C VAL A 233 12.40 18.00 -17.87
N GLN A 234 12.55 18.93 -16.93
CA GLN A 234 13.63 19.92 -16.89
C GLN A 234 14.88 19.32 -16.20
N ALA A 235 14.69 18.43 -15.22
CA ALA A 235 15.77 17.86 -14.42
C ALA A 235 16.87 17.22 -15.29
N GLN A 236 18.11 17.71 -15.13
CA GLN A 236 19.29 17.22 -15.85
C GLN A 236 19.92 16.01 -15.13
N ARG A 237 19.76 15.95 -13.80
CA ARG A 237 20.34 14.90 -12.97
C ARG A 237 19.51 14.59 -11.72
N VAL A 238 19.60 13.35 -11.28
CA VAL A 238 19.19 12.91 -9.96
C VAL A 238 20.47 12.62 -9.17
N VAL A 239 20.61 13.17 -7.98
CA VAL A 239 21.82 13.09 -7.17
C VAL A 239 21.54 12.25 -5.93
N PRO A 240 22.32 11.17 -5.67
CA PRO A 240 22.15 10.38 -4.48
C PRO A 240 22.62 11.18 -3.24
N ILE A 241 21.83 11.08 -2.17
CA ILE A 241 22.18 11.60 -0.85
C ILE A 241 21.94 10.50 0.20
N THR A 242 22.51 10.69 1.38
CA THR A 242 22.28 9.80 2.51
C THR A 242 21.03 10.20 3.30
N THR A 243 20.52 9.27 4.12
CA THR A 243 19.43 9.55 5.07
C THR A 243 19.82 10.70 6.03
N ALA A 244 21.08 10.78 6.44
CA ALA A 244 21.58 11.85 7.33
C ALA A 244 21.50 13.25 6.68
N GLU A 245 21.60 13.35 5.35
CA GLU A 245 21.46 14.61 4.60
C GLU A 245 20.00 15.00 4.37
N TYR A 246 19.03 14.10 4.68
CA TYR A 246 17.60 14.37 4.54
C TYR A 246 16.85 13.96 5.81
N PRO A 247 17.05 14.67 6.93
CA PRO A 247 16.42 14.32 8.20
C PRO A 247 14.89 14.45 8.12
N THR A 248 14.19 13.46 8.66
CA THR A 248 12.73 13.39 8.71
C THR A 248 12.26 13.05 10.12
N PRO A 249 11.03 13.46 10.54
CA PRO A 249 10.50 13.15 11.86
C PRO A 249 10.44 11.66 12.16
N ALA A 250 9.97 10.84 11.22
CA ALA A 250 9.92 9.38 11.35
C ALA A 250 11.23 8.74 10.88
N GLN A 251 11.73 7.78 11.65
CA GLN A 251 12.82 6.91 11.21
C GLN A 251 12.30 5.91 10.17
N ARG A 252 13.05 5.77 9.08
CA ARG A 252 12.73 4.82 7.99
C ARG A 252 13.68 3.63 8.01
N PRO A 253 13.19 2.41 7.70
CA PRO A 253 14.05 1.24 7.61
C PRO A 253 15.07 1.41 6.48
N ALA A 254 16.34 1.06 6.75
CA ALA A 254 17.38 1.07 5.73
C ALA A 254 17.16 -0.01 4.67
N TYR A 255 16.56 -1.14 5.07
CA TYR A 255 16.22 -2.24 4.19
C TYR A 255 14.80 -2.77 4.51
N SER A 256 13.89 -2.75 3.53
CA SER A 256 12.51 -3.21 3.73
C SER A 256 11.98 -4.12 2.61
N VAL A 257 12.88 -4.75 1.86
CA VAL A 257 12.49 -5.66 0.78
C VAL A 257 11.73 -6.87 1.36
N LEU A 258 10.57 -7.16 0.76
CA LEU A 258 9.68 -8.26 1.18
C LEU A 258 9.94 -9.50 0.31
N SER A 259 10.03 -10.68 0.93
CA SER A 259 9.99 -11.96 0.24
C SER A 259 8.57 -12.22 -0.28
N LYS A 260 8.44 -12.59 -1.55
CA LYS A 260 7.16 -12.92 -2.19
C LYS A 260 6.96 -14.42 -2.37
N ALA A 261 7.89 -15.24 -1.91
CA ALA A 261 7.90 -16.68 -2.15
C ALA A 261 6.62 -17.43 -1.72
N LYS A 262 5.92 -16.89 -0.70
CA LYS A 262 4.66 -17.47 -0.21
C LYS A 262 3.51 -17.15 -1.15
N ILE A 263 3.32 -15.87 -1.52
CA ILE A 263 2.20 -15.45 -2.38
C ILE A 263 2.38 -15.90 -3.82
N GLU A 264 3.61 -15.98 -4.34
CA GLU A 264 3.91 -16.43 -5.72
C GLU A 264 3.34 -17.81 -6.03
N ARG A 265 3.16 -18.67 -5.02
CA ARG A 265 2.56 -20.00 -5.17
C ARG A 265 1.05 -19.96 -5.44
N LEU A 266 0.42 -18.82 -5.17
CA LEU A 266 -1.03 -18.62 -5.31
C LEU A 266 -1.37 -17.75 -6.51
N LEU A 267 -0.38 -17.10 -7.12
CA LEU A 267 -0.60 -16.22 -8.27
C LEU A 267 -0.61 -16.99 -9.58
N ALA A 268 -1.54 -16.67 -10.46
CA ALA A 268 -1.67 -17.29 -11.78
C ALA A 268 -0.55 -16.87 -12.76
N ALA A 269 0.10 -15.73 -12.50
CA ALA A 269 1.17 -15.19 -13.33
C ALA A 269 2.36 -14.71 -12.48
N PRO A 270 3.58 -14.68 -13.05
CA PRO A 270 4.74 -14.09 -12.38
C PRO A 270 4.50 -12.63 -12.01
N ILE A 271 5.05 -12.21 -10.86
CA ILE A 271 5.01 -10.83 -10.42
C ILE A 271 5.87 -9.96 -11.38
N PRO A 272 5.32 -8.88 -11.96
CA PRO A 272 6.07 -8.03 -12.88
C PRO A 272 7.22 -7.31 -12.15
N HIS A 273 8.28 -6.98 -12.89
CA HIS A 273 9.36 -6.17 -12.34
C HIS A 273 8.89 -4.73 -12.14
N TRP A 274 9.24 -4.11 -11.01
CA TRP A 274 8.79 -2.77 -10.63
C TRP A 274 9.01 -1.70 -11.72
N ARG A 275 10.06 -1.83 -12.54
CA ARG A 275 10.35 -0.87 -13.62
C ARG A 275 9.38 -1.03 -14.80
N ASP A 276 8.92 -2.24 -15.08
CA ASP A 276 7.92 -2.48 -16.13
C ASP A 276 6.55 -1.96 -15.69
N SER A 277 6.20 -2.19 -14.43
CA SER A 277 5.00 -1.64 -13.79
C SER A 277 5.03 -0.10 -13.76
N LEU A 278 6.18 0.50 -13.44
CA LEU A 278 6.36 1.97 -13.52
C LEU A 278 6.09 2.49 -14.92
N ARG A 279 6.67 1.85 -15.96
CA ARG A 279 6.45 2.26 -17.36
C ARG A 279 5.00 2.13 -17.78
N ALA A 280 4.32 1.06 -17.34
CA ALA A 280 2.90 0.85 -17.63
C ALA A 280 2.03 1.91 -16.94
N MET A 281 2.30 2.20 -15.66
CA MET A 281 1.61 3.26 -14.90
C MET A 281 1.80 4.65 -15.52
N LEU A 282 3.02 5.00 -15.97
CA LEU A 282 3.28 6.30 -16.61
C LEU A 282 2.52 6.43 -17.92
N LYS A 283 2.43 5.38 -18.73
CA LYS A 283 1.61 5.37 -19.97
C LYS A 283 0.14 5.60 -19.66
N GLU A 284 -0.38 4.97 -18.62
CA GLU A 284 -1.77 5.15 -18.19
C GLU A 284 -2.01 6.58 -17.69
N LEU A 285 -1.07 7.13 -16.91
CA LEU A 285 -1.15 8.51 -16.41
C LEU A 285 -1.23 9.54 -17.53
N GLN A 286 -0.56 9.30 -18.67
CA GLN A 286 -0.68 10.16 -19.85
C GLN A 286 -2.07 10.11 -20.51
N GLN A 287 -2.73 8.96 -20.46
CA GLN A 287 -4.04 8.76 -21.07
C GLN A 287 -5.18 9.30 -20.19
N CYS A 288 -4.93 9.48 -18.90
CA CYS A 288 -5.86 10.04 -17.91
C CYS A 288 -5.27 11.35 -17.36
N PRO A 289 -5.18 12.43 -18.15
CA PRO A 289 -4.78 13.71 -17.59
C PRO A 289 -5.78 14.10 -16.49
N GLU A 290 -5.27 14.44 -15.31
CA GLU A 290 -6.11 14.82 -14.16
C GLU A 290 -7.06 15.96 -14.57
N SER A 291 -8.36 15.71 -14.41
CA SER A 291 -9.41 16.75 -14.42
C SER A 291 -9.35 17.55 -13.12
#